data_9fd141c6e595a901740c9caaa0a8af51
#
_entry.id   9fd141c6e595a901740c9caaa0a8af51
#
_cell.length_a   1.000
_cell.length_b   1.000
_cell.length_c   1.000
_cell.angle_alpha   90.00
_cell.angle_beta   90.00
_cell.angle_gamma   90.00
#
_symmetry.space_group_name_H-M   'P 1'
#
loop_
_entity.id
_entity.type
_entity.pdbx_description
1 polymer ?
#
loop_
_entity_poly.entity_id
_entity_poly.type
_entity_poly.pdbx_seq_one_letter_code
_entity_poly.pdbx_strand_id
1 'polypeptide(L)'
;LGIGRPSTYASILTVLRDRAYVRMEKQRFVPEDQGRIVSVFLEKFFGKYVEYDFTAGLENQLDQVSAGDLHWKVLLRNFWADFNAKIGEMGEIGTREVIDALDETLNPYLFPKTPDGSDPRVCPKCGSGRLSLKPSRTGAFVGCSNYPECRFTRPFGPPGEEGAESGDRELGVDPVTGETVYLKTGRFGAYVQLGDGEKPKRSSLPKGWSAPDMDLEKGLRLLRLPRTWEPAPPRRRVPAAPAGTPGQACSWSHASDG
;
A
#
# COMPACT_ATOMS: atom_id res chain seq x y z
N LEU A 1 15.13 23.85 4.16
CA LEU A 1 15.92 22.70 4.60
C LEU A 1 16.93 22.22 3.56
N GLY A 2 16.86 22.65 2.28
CA GLY A 2 17.75 22.21 1.20
C GLY A 2 17.53 20.76 0.73
N ILE A 3 16.35 20.18 1.00
CA ILE A 3 16.01 18.80 0.66
C ILE A 3 15.14 18.78 -0.60
N GLY A 4 15.55 17.95 -1.56
CA GLY A 4 14.84 17.74 -2.82
C GLY A 4 15.07 18.87 -3.84
N ARG A 5 14.66 18.62 -5.06
CA ARG A 5 14.71 19.57 -6.17
C ARG A 5 13.36 19.59 -6.88
N PRO A 6 12.98 20.68 -7.55
CA PRO A 6 11.68 20.75 -8.24
C PRO A 6 11.42 19.57 -9.18
N SER A 7 12.44 19.07 -9.85
CA SER A 7 12.36 17.92 -10.76
C SER A 7 12.05 16.59 -10.06
N THR A 8 12.32 16.44 -8.77
CA THR A 8 12.15 15.19 -8.04
C THR A 8 10.86 15.13 -7.20
N TYR A 9 10.25 16.28 -6.85
CA TYR A 9 9.07 16.30 -5.99
C TYR A 9 7.91 15.48 -6.51
N ALA A 10 7.55 15.65 -7.78
CA ALA A 10 6.41 14.94 -8.37
C ALA A 10 6.60 13.42 -8.33
N SER A 11 7.80 12.93 -8.65
CA SER A 11 8.11 11.50 -8.63
C SER A 11 8.11 10.92 -7.21
N ILE A 12 8.66 11.64 -6.23
CA ILE A 12 8.67 11.21 -4.82
C ILE A 12 7.24 11.10 -4.30
N LEU A 13 6.40 12.13 -4.51
CA LEU A 13 5.01 12.12 -4.04
C LEU A 13 4.20 11.00 -4.70
N THR A 14 4.45 10.72 -5.98
CA THR A 14 3.82 9.61 -6.69
C THR A 14 4.22 8.26 -6.07
N VAL A 15 5.52 8.05 -5.81
CA VAL A 15 6.01 6.80 -5.20
C VAL A 15 5.43 6.58 -3.80
N LEU A 16 5.33 7.61 -2.97
CA LEU A 16 4.73 7.50 -1.63
C LEU A 16 3.28 7.01 -1.70
N ARG A 17 2.51 7.52 -2.65
CA ARG A 17 1.12 7.14 -2.88
C ARG A 17 1.01 5.73 -3.50
N ASP A 18 1.81 5.44 -4.53
CA ASP A 18 1.77 4.15 -5.24
C ASP A 18 2.17 2.99 -4.34
N ARG A 19 3.02 3.26 -3.34
CA ARG A 19 3.42 2.29 -2.31
C ARG A 19 2.46 2.23 -1.12
N ALA A 20 1.36 2.99 -1.15
CA ALA A 20 0.41 3.09 -0.05
C ALA A 20 1.08 3.47 1.29
N TYR A 21 2.10 4.33 1.25
CA TYR A 21 2.67 4.90 2.46
C TYR A 21 1.84 6.08 2.98
N VAL A 22 1.19 6.77 2.05
CA VAL A 22 0.27 7.87 2.32
C VAL A 22 -0.94 7.79 1.40
N ARG A 23 -2.09 8.24 1.90
CA ARG A 23 -3.27 8.53 1.08
C ARG A 23 -3.50 10.03 0.99
N MET A 24 -4.23 10.45 -0.02
CA MET A 24 -4.62 11.85 -0.21
C MET A 24 -6.03 12.09 0.31
N GLU A 25 -6.18 13.00 1.26
CA GLU A 25 -7.47 13.49 1.71
C GLU A 25 -7.52 15.01 1.56
N LYS A 26 -8.43 15.52 0.74
CA LYS A 26 -8.61 16.97 0.54
C LYS A 26 -7.28 17.74 0.35
N GLN A 27 -6.39 17.23 -0.50
CA GLN A 27 -5.04 17.76 -0.79
C GLN A 27 -4.04 17.68 0.37
N ARG A 28 -4.29 16.84 1.37
CA ARG A 28 -3.35 16.55 2.46
C ARG A 28 -2.88 15.10 2.39
N PHE A 29 -1.63 14.87 2.74
CA PHE A 29 -1.12 13.53 2.94
C PHE A 29 -1.52 13.03 4.31
N VAL A 30 -2.15 11.88 4.34
CA VAL A 30 -2.46 11.15 5.58
C VAL A 30 -1.61 9.89 5.59
N PRO A 31 -0.79 9.66 6.62
CA PRO A 31 0.02 8.46 6.71
C PRO A 31 -0.85 7.21 6.79
N GLU A 32 -0.52 6.21 5.97
CA GLU A 32 -1.10 4.87 6.05
C GLU A 32 -0.28 3.97 6.99
N ASP A 33 -0.86 2.86 7.41
CA ASP A 33 -0.25 1.91 8.35
C ASP A 33 1.11 1.42 7.89
N GLN A 34 1.23 1.09 6.60
CA GLN A 34 2.50 0.67 6.02
C GLN A 34 3.56 1.78 6.06
N GLY A 35 3.16 3.02 5.81
CA GLY A 35 4.03 4.18 5.92
C GLY A 35 4.54 4.38 7.35
N ARG A 36 3.68 4.22 8.35
CA ARG A 36 4.06 4.32 9.77
C ARG A 36 5.08 3.26 10.16
N ILE A 37 4.86 2.00 9.78
CA ILE A 37 5.78 0.90 10.07
C ILE A 37 7.15 1.17 9.42
N VAL A 38 7.17 1.56 8.15
CA VAL A 38 8.41 1.86 7.42
C VAL A 38 9.15 3.05 8.03
N SER A 39 8.44 4.13 8.40
CA SER A 39 9.07 5.30 9.04
C SER A 39 9.74 4.92 10.35
N VAL A 40 9.01 4.23 11.24
CA VAL A 40 9.57 3.80 12.53
C VAL A 40 10.75 2.85 12.36
N PHE A 41 10.66 1.92 11.40
CA PHE A 41 11.78 1.04 11.07
C PHE A 41 13.03 1.82 10.63
N LEU A 42 12.85 2.77 9.72
CA LEU A 42 13.96 3.58 9.22
C LEU A 42 14.54 4.48 10.31
N GLU A 43 13.72 5.13 11.12
CA GLU A 43 14.17 5.96 12.25
C GLU A 43 14.98 5.15 13.27
N LYS A 44 14.52 3.92 13.59
CA LYS A 44 15.18 3.07 14.58
C LYS A 44 16.51 2.48 14.09
N PHE A 45 16.53 2.00 12.86
CA PHE A 45 17.67 1.22 12.34
C PHE A 45 18.54 1.97 11.34
N PHE A 46 18.03 2.99 10.69
CA PHE A 46 18.69 3.79 9.66
C PHE A 46 18.59 5.30 9.95
N GLY A 47 18.50 5.71 11.22
CA GLY A 47 18.27 7.09 11.65
C GLY A 47 19.12 8.11 10.91
N LYS A 48 20.46 7.90 10.82
CA LYS A 48 21.38 8.75 10.07
C LYS A 48 20.89 9.09 8.64
N TYR A 49 20.30 8.12 7.94
CA TYR A 49 19.93 8.27 6.53
C TYR A 49 18.56 8.93 6.32
N VAL A 50 17.76 9.05 7.37
CA VAL A 50 16.45 9.72 7.33
C VAL A 50 16.46 11.09 7.98
N GLU A 51 17.58 11.49 8.60
CA GLU A 51 17.78 12.83 9.14
C GLU A 51 17.82 13.88 8.03
N TYR A 52 17.24 15.03 8.33
CA TYR A 52 17.20 16.15 7.37
C TYR A 52 18.57 16.64 6.99
N ASP A 53 19.49 16.74 7.96
CA ASP A 53 20.84 17.24 7.75
C ASP A 53 21.67 16.32 6.85
N PHE A 54 21.49 15.00 6.97
CA PHE A 54 22.12 14.04 6.09
C PHE A 54 21.65 14.22 4.63
N THR A 55 20.34 14.32 4.43
CA THR A 55 19.76 14.49 3.09
C THR A 55 20.17 15.82 2.49
N ALA A 56 20.12 16.92 3.25
CA ALA A 56 20.56 18.25 2.81
C ALA A 56 22.06 18.26 2.46
N GLY A 57 22.88 17.62 3.28
CA GLY A 57 24.32 17.48 3.04
C GLY A 57 24.63 16.70 1.75
N LEU A 58 23.89 15.63 1.50
CA LEU A 58 24.04 14.85 0.27
C LEU A 58 23.63 15.65 -0.98
N GLU A 59 22.53 16.40 -0.90
CA GLU A 59 22.09 17.30 -1.97
C GLU A 59 23.15 18.38 -2.27
N ASN A 60 23.77 18.98 -1.24
CA ASN A 60 24.86 19.94 -1.41
C ASN A 60 26.09 19.31 -2.08
N GLN A 61 26.45 18.07 -1.73
CA GLN A 61 27.54 17.37 -2.39
C GLN A 61 27.23 17.04 -3.85
N LEU A 62 25.98 16.75 -4.18
CA LEU A 62 25.53 16.56 -5.57
C LEU A 62 25.63 17.86 -6.37
N ASP A 63 25.33 19.01 -5.75
CA ASP A 63 25.52 20.32 -6.39
C ASP A 63 27.00 20.59 -6.66
N GLN A 64 27.91 20.24 -5.73
CA GLN A 64 29.37 20.31 -5.96
C GLN A 64 29.83 19.39 -7.09
N VAL A 65 29.26 18.19 -7.21
CA VAL A 65 29.53 17.32 -8.37
C VAL A 65 29.07 17.99 -9.67
N SER A 66 27.92 18.63 -9.68
CA SER A 66 27.41 19.35 -10.85
C SER A 66 28.26 20.55 -11.22
N ALA A 67 28.87 21.23 -10.24
CA ALA A 67 29.80 22.34 -10.43
C ALA A 67 31.21 21.88 -10.88
N GLY A 68 31.52 20.59 -10.73
CA GLY A 68 32.83 20.04 -11.04
C GLY A 68 33.85 20.07 -9.87
N ASP A 69 33.39 20.54 -8.69
CA ASP A 69 34.25 20.67 -7.49
C ASP A 69 34.45 19.34 -6.76
N LEU A 70 33.55 18.39 -6.96
CA LEU A 70 33.61 17.05 -6.35
C LEU A 70 33.42 15.97 -7.43
N HIS A 71 34.33 14.96 -7.38
CA HIS A 71 34.19 13.83 -8.29
C HIS A 71 33.11 12.85 -7.81
N TRP A 72 32.11 12.57 -8.64
CA TRP A 72 30.95 11.74 -8.29
C TRP A 72 31.29 10.34 -7.74
N LYS A 73 32.38 9.70 -8.22
CA LYS A 73 32.84 8.39 -7.71
C LYS A 73 33.30 8.45 -6.25
N VAL A 74 33.86 9.59 -5.82
CA VAL A 74 34.26 9.78 -4.42
C VAL A 74 33.05 9.86 -3.54
N LEU A 75 32.07 10.66 -3.93
CA LEU A 75 30.79 10.77 -3.24
C LEU A 75 30.09 9.42 -3.07
N LEU A 76 29.90 8.70 -4.18
CA LEU A 76 29.22 7.40 -4.15
C LEU A 76 29.99 6.35 -3.35
N ARG A 77 31.31 6.34 -3.40
CA ARG A 77 32.16 5.39 -2.63
C ARG A 77 32.00 5.63 -1.13
N ASN A 78 32.05 6.89 -0.71
CA ASN A 78 31.88 7.24 0.70
C ASN A 78 30.49 6.88 1.21
N PHE A 79 29.45 7.26 0.47
CA PHE A 79 28.08 6.89 0.80
C PHE A 79 27.92 5.36 0.90
N TRP A 80 28.40 4.63 -0.10
CA TRP A 80 28.24 3.18 -0.17
C TRP A 80 28.99 2.45 0.94
N ALA A 81 30.20 2.89 1.30
CA ALA A 81 30.96 2.28 2.37
C ALA A 81 30.18 2.29 3.70
N ASP A 82 29.67 3.46 4.09
CA ASP A 82 28.91 3.62 5.32
C ASP A 82 27.59 2.85 5.25
N PHE A 83 26.87 2.97 4.13
CA PHE A 83 25.57 2.34 3.97
C PHE A 83 25.66 0.80 3.95
N ASN A 84 26.67 0.26 3.27
CA ASN A 84 26.92 -1.17 3.20
C ASN A 84 27.33 -1.76 4.56
N ALA A 85 28.12 -1.04 5.33
CA ALA A 85 28.43 -1.43 6.71
C ALA A 85 27.15 -1.52 7.56
N LYS A 86 26.25 -0.52 7.42
CA LYS A 86 24.96 -0.53 8.15
C LYS A 86 24.05 -1.67 7.73
N ILE A 87 24.02 -2.02 6.44
CA ILE A 87 23.28 -3.21 5.96
C ILE A 87 23.86 -4.49 6.58
N GLY A 88 25.20 -4.58 6.69
CA GLY A 88 25.85 -5.73 7.34
C GLY A 88 25.42 -5.91 8.80
N GLU A 89 25.42 -4.82 9.58
CA GLU A 89 24.92 -4.83 10.96
C GLU A 89 23.46 -5.29 11.04
N MET A 90 22.61 -4.82 10.11
CA MET A 90 21.20 -5.22 10.05
C MET A 90 21.00 -6.69 9.71
N GLY A 91 21.92 -7.29 8.95
CA GLY A 91 21.89 -8.71 8.61
C GLY A 91 22.06 -9.64 9.81
N GLU A 92 22.64 -9.16 10.89
CA GLU A 92 22.84 -9.89 12.13
C GLU A 92 21.63 -9.82 13.07
N ILE A 93 20.75 -8.81 12.87
CA ILE A 93 19.54 -8.60 13.69
C ILE A 93 18.45 -9.58 13.26
N GLY A 94 17.94 -10.36 14.20
CA GLY A 94 16.85 -11.29 13.93
C GLY A 94 15.51 -10.59 13.67
N THR A 95 14.69 -11.16 12.78
CA THR A 95 13.34 -10.63 12.48
C THR A 95 12.50 -10.39 13.73
N ARG A 96 12.66 -11.22 14.76
CA ARG A 96 11.92 -11.09 16.02
C ARG A 96 12.33 -9.83 16.78
N GLU A 97 13.61 -9.55 16.84
CA GLU A 97 14.17 -8.35 17.48
C GLU A 97 13.69 -7.07 16.80
N VAL A 98 13.64 -7.08 15.48
CA VAL A 98 13.07 -5.96 14.70
C VAL A 98 11.60 -5.74 15.06
N ILE A 99 10.79 -6.80 15.14
CA ILE A 99 9.37 -6.71 15.46
C ILE A 99 9.17 -6.21 16.89
N ASP A 100 9.94 -6.71 17.85
CA ASP A 100 9.85 -6.29 19.25
C ASP A 100 10.21 -4.80 19.38
N ALA A 101 11.24 -4.32 18.68
CA ALA A 101 11.61 -2.91 18.64
C ALA A 101 10.52 -2.02 17.99
N LEU A 102 9.86 -2.50 16.94
CA LEU A 102 8.73 -1.81 16.31
C LEU A 102 7.51 -1.79 17.23
N ASP A 103 7.19 -2.91 17.89
CA ASP A 103 6.07 -3.02 18.83
C ASP A 103 6.23 -2.07 20.01
N GLU A 104 7.47 -1.90 20.53
CA GLU A 104 7.78 -0.96 21.58
C GLU A 104 7.57 0.50 21.14
N THR A 105 8.12 0.86 19.97
CA THR A 105 8.05 2.23 19.44
C THR A 105 6.62 2.61 19.04
N LEU A 106 5.88 1.68 18.44
CA LEU A 106 4.49 1.88 18.01
C LEU A 106 3.47 1.68 19.14
N ASN A 107 3.92 1.32 20.35
CA ASN A 107 3.03 1.06 21.49
C ASN A 107 2.02 2.19 21.75
N PRO A 108 2.41 3.49 21.80
CA PRO A 108 1.46 4.57 22.05
C PRO A 108 0.37 4.69 20.97
N TYR A 109 0.69 4.29 19.74
CA TYR A 109 -0.23 4.30 18.62
C TYR A 109 -1.14 3.07 18.58
N LEU A 110 -0.56 1.88 18.77
CA LEU A 110 -1.30 0.62 18.73
C LEU A 110 -2.15 0.39 19.97
N PHE A 111 -1.68 0.86 21.13
CA PHE A 111 -2.29 0.61 22.43
C PHE A 111 -2.40 1.93 23.22
N PRO A 112 -3.24 2.88 22.76
CA PRO A 112 -3.48 4.12 23.49
C PRO A 112 -4.06 3.81 24.86
N LYS A 113 -3.73 4.65 25.84
CA LYS A 113 -4.25 4.51 27.20
C LYS A 113 -5.78 4.58 27.18
N THR A 114 -6.40 3.59 27.80
CA THR A 114 -7.85 3.56 27.98
C THR A 114 -8.29 4.56 29.05
N PRO A 115 -9.43 5.23 28.90
CA PRO A 115 -9.96 6.14 29.91
C PRO A 115 -10.16 5.45 31.27
N ASP A 116 -10.46 4.16 31.26
CA ASP A 116 -10.74 3.35 32.46
C ASP A 116 -9.48 2.88 33.20
N GLY A 117 -8.28 3.21 32.72
CA GLY A 117 -7.01 2.78 33.28
C GLY A 117 -6.70 1.28 33.08
N SER A 118 -7.48 0.56 32.29
CA SER A 118 -7.20 -0.84 31.95
C SER A 118 -5.99 -0.95 31.01
N ASP A 119 -5.25 -2.06 31.09
CA ASP A 119 -4.13 -2.32 30.18
C ASP A 119 -4.67 -2.63 28.77
N PRO A 120 -4.44 -1.75 27.77
CA PRO A 120 -4.94 -1.94 26.41
C PRO A 120 -4.32 -3.14 25.68
N ARG A 121 -3.29 -3.76 26.24
CA ARG A 121 -2.64 -4.95 25.72
C ARG A 121 -3.29 -6.26 26.16
N VAL A 122 -4.22 -6.23 27.09
CA VAL A 122 -4.96 -7.43 27.49
C VAL A 122 -5.86 -7.89 26.36
N CYS A 123 -5.79 -9.18 26.01
CA CYS A 123 -6.61 -9.72 24.96
C CYS A 123 -8.10 -9.75 25.37
N PRO A 124 -8.99 -9.09 24.62
CA PRO A 124 -10.42 -9.03 24.96
C PRO A 124 -11.13 -10.39 24.85
N LYS A 125 -10.55 -11.34 24.11
CA LYS A 125 -11.15 -12.65 23.90
C LYS A 125 -10.84 -13.66 25.02
N CYS A 126 -9.58 -13.73 25.47
CA CYS A 126 -9.18 -14.70 26.49
C CYS A 126 -8.87 -14.08 27.86
N GLY A 127 -8.75 -12.77 27.97
CA GLY A 127 -8.49 -12.05 29.21
C GLY A 127 -7.10 -12.27 29.82
N SER A 128 -6.36 -13.30 29.38
CA SER A 128 -5.05 -13.69 29.96
C SER A 128 -3.87 -13.44 29.04
N GLY A 129 -4.07 -13.42 27.72
CA GLY A 129 -3.02 -13.18 26.75
C GLY A 129 -2.74 -11.69 26.53
N ARG A 130 -1.52 -11.37 26.10
CA ARG A 130 -1.13 -10.01 25.71
C ARG A 130 -1.16 -9.84 24.19
N LEU A 131 -1.62 -8.70 23.78
CA LEU A 131 -1.60 -8.29 22.36
C LEU A 131 -0.22 -7.75 22.00
N SER A 132 0.31 -8.18 20.87
CA SER A 132 1.59 -7.71 20.34
C SER A 132 1.57 -7.65 18.82
N LEU A 133 2.49 -6.89 18.25
CA LEU A 133 2.70 -6.82 16.80
C LEU A 133 3.19 -8.17 16.27
N LYS A 134 2.60 -8.62 15.18
CA LYS A 134 2.98 -9.85 14.48
C LYS A 134 3.18 -9.56 13.00
N PRO A 135 4.20 -10.18 12.37
CA PRO A 135 4.44 -10.02 10.93
C PRO A 135 3.41 -10.79 10.12
N SER A 136 3.05 -10.23 8.96
CA SER A 136 2.23 -10.86 7.94
C SER A 136 2.92 -10.72 6.58
N ARG A 137 2.48 -11.50 5.59
CA ARG A 137 2.98 -11.38 4.20
C ARG A 137 2.67 -10.02 3.56
N THR A 138 1.62 -9.37 4.02
CA THR A 138 1.10 -8.10 3.47
C THR A 138 1.33 -6.92 4.39
N GLY A 139 2.11 -7.07 5.48
CA GLY A 139 2.35 -6.03 6.46
C GLY A 139 2.43 -6.60 7.88
N ALA A 140 1.77 -5.97 8.83
CA ALA A 140 1.72 -6.40 10.21
C ALA A 140 0.28 -6.40 10.74
N PHE A 141 0.04 -7.17 11.80
CA PHE A 141 -1.24 -7.22 12.51
C PHE A 141 -0.98 -7.36 14.01
N VAL A 142 -1.98 -7.06 14.81
CA VAL A 142 -1.91 -7.29 16.26
C VAL A 142 -2.54 -8.63 16.59
N GLY A 143 -1.80 -9.48 17.31
CA GLY A 143 -2.24 -10.82 17.67
C GLY A 143 -2.03 -11.14 19.15
N CYS A 144 -2.81 -12.11 19.65
CA CYS A 144 -2.70 -12.59 21.03
C CYS A 144 -1.46 -13.48 21.20
N SER A 145 -0.80 -13.38 22.38
CA SER A 145 0.33 -14.22 22.77
C SER A 145 -0.05 -15.68 23.00
N ASN A 146 -1.32 -15.96 23.34
CA ASN A 146 -1.80 -17.29 23.63
C ASN A 146 -2.21 -18.08 22.36
N TYR A 147 -1.61 -17.79 21.22
CA TYR A 147 -1.78 -18.61 20.04
C TYR A 147 -1.05 -19.97 20.25
N PRO A 148 -1.64 -21.11 19.90
CA PRO A 148 -2.85 -21.31 19.08
C PRO A 148 -4.20 -21.39 19.85
N GLU A 149 -4.21 -21.40 21.18
CA GLU A 149 -5.41 -21.53 22.02
C GLU A 149 -6.35 -20.33 21.82
N CYS A 150 -5.78 -19.14 21.78
CA CYS A 150 -6.49 -17.90 21.46
C CYS A 150 -6.06 -17.37 20.08
N ARG A 151 -6.99 -17.34 19.15
CA ARG A 151 -6.78 -16.88 17.77
C ARG A 151 -7.29 -15.44 17.57
N PHE A 152 -7.29 -14.63 18.63
CA PHE A 152 -7.68 -13.22 18.49
C PHE A 152 -6.62 -12.48 17.68
N THR A 153 -7.07 -11.77 16.64
CA THR A 153 -6.25 -10.87 15.83
C THR A 153 -7.06 -9.62 15.50
N ARG A 154 -6.39 -8.49 15.36
CA ARG A 154 -6.95 -7.27 14.78
C ARG A 154 -5.99 -6.66 13.77
N PRO A 155 -6.48 -5.86 12.81
CA PRO A 155 -5.63 -5.10 11.90
C PRO A 155 -4.62 -4.22 12.65
N PHE A 156 -3.59 -3.77 11.96
CA PHE A 156 -2.68 -2.75 12.45
C PHE A 156 -3.46 -1.43 12.59
N GLY A 157 -3.29 -0.74 13.70
CA GLY A 157 -3.99 0.51 13.98
C GLY A 157 -4.45 0.60 15.43
N PRO A 158 -4.91 1.78 15.91
CA PRO A 158 -5.46 1.93 17.24
C PRO A 158 -6.81 1.20 17.39
N PRO A 159 -7.18 0.78 18.62
CA PRO A 159 -8.50 0.20 18.87
C PRO A 159 -9.57 1.29 18.62
N GLY A 160 -10.58 0.94 17.83
CA GLY A 160 -11.66 1.87 17.45
C GLY A 160 -11.47 2.59 16.12
N GLU A 161 -10.29 2.66 15.56
CA GLU A 161 -10.07 2.74 14.11
C GLU A 161 -10.09 1.32 13.52
N GLU A 162 -11.02 0.50 13.99
CA GLU A 162 -11.46 -0.63 13.22
C GLU A 162 -12.01 -0.03 11.92
N GLY A 163 -11.08 0.14 10.99
CA GLY A 163 -11.46 0.38 9.61
C GLY A 163 -12.47 -0.67 9.29
N ALA A 164 -13.68 -0.24 9.20
CA ALA A 164 -14.87 -0.95 8.81
C ALA A 164 -14.68 -2.46 8.82
N GLU A 165 -15.06 -3.07 9.96
CA GLU A 165 -15.49 -4.46 9.97
C GLU A 165 -14.53 -5.46 9.29
N SER A 166 -13.52 -5.94 10.01
CA SER A 166 -12.99 -7.28 9.75
C SER A 166 -13.97 -8.36 10.26
N GLY A 167 -15.25 -8.01 10.34
CA GLY A 167 -16.38 -8.90 10.52
C GLY A 167 -17.09 -9.08 9.19
N ASP A 168 -17.65 -10.25 8.97
CA ASP A 168 -18.53 -10.52 7.82
C ASP A 168 -19.68 -9.50 7.83
N ARG A 169 -19.67 -8.57 6.87
CA ARG A 169 -20.73 -7.58 6.71
C ARG A 169 -21.77 -8.09 5.73
N GLU A 170 -23.02 -8.18 6.16
CA GLU A 170 -24.11 -8.45 5.26
C GLU A 170 -24.40 -7.23 4.39
N LEU A 171 -24.31 -7.40 3.08
CA LEU A 171 -24.69 -6.36 2.12
C LEU A 171 -26.17 -6.40 1.78
N GLY A 172 -26.83 -7.55 1.99
CA GLY A 172 -28.25 -7.79 1.72
C GLY A 172 -28.50 -9.13 1.04
N VAL A 173 -29.71 -9.37 0.60
CA VAL A 173 -30.15 -10.63 -0.04
C VAL A 173 -30.22 -10.44 -1.55
N ASP A 174 -29.66 -11.37 -2.33
CA ASP A 174 -29.81 -11.37 -3.78
C ASP A 174 -31.28 -11.65 -4.18
N PRO A 175 -31.95 -10.73 -4.87
CA PRO A 175 -33.36 -10.90 -5.24
C PRO A 175 -33.59 -12.05 -6.22
N VAL A 176 -32.55 -12.61 -6.86
CA VAL A 176 -32.68 -13.71 -7.83
C VAL A 176 -32.50 -15.07 -7.16
N THR A 177 -31.50 -15.21 -6.29
CA THR A 177 -31.18 -16.51 -5.66
C THR A 177 -31.76 -16.64 -4.25
N GLY A 178 -32.15 -15.54 -3.59
CA GLY A 178 -32.59 -15.53 -2.20
C GLY A 178 -31.45 -15.76 -1.19
N GLU A 179 -30.19 -15.82 -1.65
CA GLU A 179 -29.03 -16.01 -0.79
C GLU A 179 -28.49 -14.68 -0.28
N THR A 180 -27.94 -14.68 0.95
CA THR A 180 -27.33 -13.49 1.54
C THR A 180 -25.97 -13.22 0.92
N VAL A 181 -25.71 -11.95 0.58
CA VAL A 181 -24.43 -11.46 0.06
C VAL A 181 -23.62 -10.89 1.21
N TYR A 182 -22.45 -11.44 1.43
CA TYR A 182 -21.50 -11.02 2.47
C TYR A 182 -20.29 -10.31 1.88
N LEU A 183 -19.87 -9.24 2.52
CA LEU A 183 -18.55 -8.67 2.34
C LEU A 183 -17.63 -9.27 3.43
N LYS A 184 -16.63 -10.02 3.02
CA LYS A 184 -15.69 -10.69 3.94
C LYS A 184 -14.28 -10.22 3.69
N THR A 185 -13.43 -10.27 4.72
CA THR A 185 -12.02 -9.96 4.60
C THR A 185 -11.20 -11.22 4.69
N GLY A 186 -10.42 -11.50 3.67
CA GLY A 186 -9.53 -12.68 3.60
C GLY A 186 -8.06 -12.31 3.46
N ARG A 187 -7.20 -13.33 3.44
CA ARG A 187 -5.74 -13.17 3.31
C ARG A 187 -5.26 -12.42 2.06
N PHE A 188 -6.13 -12.27 1.07
CA PHE A 188 -5.84 -11.56 -0.19
C PHE A 188 -6.57 -10.22 -0.31
N GLY A 189 -7.18 -9.74 0.77
CA GLY A 189 -7.98 -8.52 0.81
C GLY A 189 -9.48 -8.79 0.94
N ALA A 190 -10.28 -7.74 0.82
CA ALA A 190 -11.73 -7.84 0.89
C ALA A 190 -12.30 -8.56 -0.34
N TYR A 191 -13.33 -9.36 -0.12
CA TYR A 191 -14.05 -10.09 -1.18
C TYR A 191 -15.54 -10.19 -0.87
N VAL A 192 -16.34 -10.31 -1.90
CA VAL A 192 -17.79 -10.54 -1.78
C VAL A 192 -18.08 -12.03 -1.92
N GLN A 193 -18.96 -12.55 -1.05
CA GLN A 193 -19.40 -13.95 -1.04
C GLN A 193 -20.92 -14.04 -1.12
N LEU A 194 -21.44 -14.95 -1.94
CA LEU A 194 -22.85 -15.27 -2.02
C LEU A 194 -23.12 -16.57 -1.27
N GLY A 195 -23.95 -16.49 -0.25
CA GLY A 195 -24.32 -17.63 0.62
C GLY A 195 -23.16 -18.17 1.46
N ASP A 196 -23.47 -19.12 2.37
CA ASP A 196 -22.51 -19.82 3.24
C ASP A 196 -22.42 -21.32 2.96
N GLY A 197 -22.81 -21.79 1.77
CA GLY A 197 -22.73 -23.19 1.36
C GLY A 197 -21.30 -23.75 1.29
N GLU A 198 -21.14 -25.05 1.05
CA GLU A 198 -19.81 -25.72 0.95
C GLU A 198 -18.89 -25.09 -0.11
N LYS A 199 -19.41 -24.53 -1.19
CA LYS A 199 -18.66 -23.85 -2.26
C LYS A 199 -19.30 -22.53 -2.65
N PRO A 200 -19.26 -21.53 -1.77
CA PRO A 200 -19.90 -20.25 -2.05
C PRO A 200 -19.19 -19.54 -3.20
N LYS A 201 -19.97 -18.81 -4.00
CA LYS A 201 -19.42 -17.99 -5.07
C LYS A 201 -18.73 -16.76 -4.44
N ARG A 202 -17.47 -16.53 -4.78
CA ARG A 202 -16.64 -15.44 -4.23
C ARG A 202 -16.05 -14.61 -5.33
N SER A 203 -15.93 -13.29 -5.10
CA SER A 203 -15.24 -12.36 -5.99
C SER A 203 -14.44 -11.36 -5.19
N SER A 204 -13.15 -11.20 -5.50
CA SER A 204 -12.29 -10.19 -4.86
C SER A 204 -12.67 -8.79 -5.32
N LEU A 205 -12.50 -7.78 -4.48
CA LEU A 205 -12.70 -6.40 -4.86
C LEU A 205 -11.64 -5.97 -5.89
N PRO A 206 -12.03 -5.22 -6.94
CA PRO A 206 -11.10 -4.62 -7.88
C PRO A 206 -10.18 -3.60 -7.19
N LYS A 207 -8.98 -3.40 -7.75
CA LYS A 207 -8.08 -2.35 -7.28
C LYS A 207 -8.75 -0.98 -7.38
N GLY A 208 -8.71 -0.22 -6.29
CA GLY A 208 -9.33 1.11 -6.19
C GLY A 208 -10.76 1.11 -5.63
N TRP A 209 -11.35 -0.06 -5.33
CA TRP A 209 -12.61 -0.13 -4.62
C TRP A 209 -12.37 -0.32 -3.12
N SER A 210 -13.07 0.49 -2.32
CA SER A 210 -12.97 0.45 -0.86
C SER A 210 -14.08 -0.42 -0.26
N ALA A 211 -13.77 -1.17 0.80
CA ALA A 211 -14.75 -2.01 1.49
C ALA A 211 -15.93 -1.20 2.09
N PRO A 212 -15.73 0.02 2.64
CA PRO A 212 -16.82 0.87 3.09
C PRO A 212 -17.82 1.29 2.00
N ASP A 213 -17.32 1.46 0.75
CA ASP A 213 -18.13 1.93 -0.38
C ASP A 213 -18.92 0.81 -1.08
N MET A 214 -18.81 -0.43 -0.55
CA MET A 214 -19.51 -1.58 -1.11
C MET A 214 -20.98 -1.60 -0.68
N ASP A 215 -21.84 -1.68 -1.67
CA ASP A 215 -23.27 -1.90 -1.52
C ASP A 215 -23.69 -3.23 -2.18
N LEU A 216 -24.97 -3.65 -1.96
CA LEU A 216 -25.50 -4.89 -2.51
C LEU A 216 -25.42 -4.91 -4.05
N GLU A 217 -25.70 -3.79 -4.72
CA GLU A 217 -25.72 -3.72 -6.18
C GLU A 217 -24.32 -3.95 -6.77
N LYS A 218 -23.33 -3.28 -6.21
CA LYS A 218 -21.91 -3.48 -6.61
C LYS A 218 -21.44 -4.90 -6.32
N GLY A 219 -21.82 -5.46 -5.17
CA GLY A 219 -21.52 -6.84 -4.80
C GLY A 219 -22.09 -7.84 -5.79
N LEU A 220 -23.35 -7.70 -6.17
CA LEU A 220 -24.00 -8.56 -7.17
C LEU A 220 -23.37 -8.41 -8.56
N ARG A 221 -22.98 -7.20 -8.96
CA ARG A 221 -22.26 -6.98 -10.22
C ARG A 221 -20.94 -7.75 -10.26
N LEU A 222 -20.14 -7.69 -9.17
CA LEU A 222 -18.89 -8.44 -9.06
C LEU A 222 -19.11 -9.95 -9.11
N LEU A 223 -20.15 -10.46 -8.46
CA LEU A 223 -20.48 -11.87 -8.45
C LEU A 223 -21.01 -12.38 -9.81
N ARG A 224 -21.56 -11.51 -10.64
CA ARG A 224 -22.05 -11.85 -11.99
C ARG A 224 -20.96 -11.86 -13.05
N LEU A 225 -19.79 -11.28 -12.78
CA LEU A 225 -18.65 -11.29 -13.73
C LEU A 225 -18.23 -12.74 -14.02
N PRO A 226 -18.03 -13.11 -15.29
CA PRO A 226 -17.51 -14.43 -15.65
C PRO A 226 -16.08 -14.59 -15.12
N ARG A 227 -15.77 -15.74 -14.52
CA ARG A 227 -14.41 -16.04 -14.01
C ARG A 227 -13.43 -16.43 -15.12
N THR A 228 -13.92 -16.75 -16.29
CA THR A 228 -13.12 -17.09 -17.46
C THR A 228 -13.10 -15.91 -18.41
N TRP A 229 -11.90 -15.39 -18.67
CA TRP A 229 -11.70 -14.46 -19.75
C TRP A 229 -11.78 -15.26 -21.06
N GLU A 230 -12.89 -15.15 -21.79
CA GLU A 230 -12.93 -15.57 -23.18
C GLU A 230 -12.20 -14.50 -24.00
N PRO A 231 -11.12 -14.86 -24.74
CA PRO A 231 -10.48 -13.90 -25.61
C PRO A 231 -11.53 -13.36 -26.58
N ALA A 232 -11.60 -12.04 -26.70
CA ALA A 232 -12.52 -11.39 -27.64
C ALA A 232 -12.32 -12.03 -29.02
N PRO A 233 -13.41 -12.32 -29.74
CA PRO A 233 -13.29 -12.88 -31.10
C PRO A 233 -12.36 -11.99 -31.93
N PRO A 234 -11.50 -12.58 -32.79
CA PRO A 234 -10.54 -11.81 -33.54
C PRO A 234 -11.29 -10.72 -34.31
N ARG A 235 -10.88 -9.47 -34.11
CA ARG A 235 -11.46 -8.34 -34.84
C ARG A 235 -11.43 -8.72 -36.33
N ARG A 236 -12.59 -8.75 -36.97
CA ARG A 236 -12.67 -8.92 -38.42
C ARG A 236 -11.71 -7.90 -39.03
N ARG A 237 -10.70 -8.39 -39.73
CA ARG A 237 -9.83 -7.53 -40.55
C ARG A 237 -10.77 -6.81 -41.51
N VAL A 238 -10.92 -5.52 -41.35
CA VAL A 238 -11.51 -4.66 -42.38
C VAL A 238 -10.61 -4.86 -43.59
N PRO A 239 -11.13 -5.33 -44.74
CA PRO A 239 -10.32 -5.45 -45.95
C PRO A 239 -9.69 -4.10 -46.22
N ALA A 240 -8.38 -4.07 -46.45
CA ALA A 240 -7.66 -2.88 -46.85
C ALA A 240 -8.36 -2.29 -48.07
N ALA A 241 -8.69 -1.00 -48.03
CA ALA A 241 -9.18 -0.31 -49.21
C ALA A 241 -8.20 -0.52 -50.36
N PRO A 242 -8.68 -0.75 -51.58
CA PRO A 242 -7.81 -0.95 -52.74
C PRO A 242 -6.87 0.25 -52.88
N ALA A 243 -5.59 -0.02 -53.07
CA ALA A 243 -4.57 0.99 -53.28
C ALA A 243 -5.00 1.88 -54.45
N GLY A 244 -5.30 3.12 -54.14
CA GLY A 244 -5.57 4.14 -55.16
C GLY A 244 -4.34 4.30 -56.05
N THR A 245 -4.56 4.35 -57.34
CA THR A 245 -3.59 4.57 -58.44
C THR A 245 -2.69 5.78 -58.12
N PRO A 246 -1.36 5.69 -58.27
CA PRO A 246 -0.47 6.84 -58.06
C PRO A 246 -0.57 7.78 -59.27
N GLY A 247 -1.08 8.96 -59.05
CA GLY A 247 -1.06 9.99 -60.06
C GLY A 247 -2.06 11.11 -59.84
N GLN A 248 -1.74 12.02 -58.94
CA GLN A 248 -2.02 13.46 -59.09
C GLN A 248 -1.30 14.23 -57.98
N ALA A 249 -0.18 14.84 -58.36
CA ALA A 249 0.53 15.80 -57.52
C ALA A 249 -0.35 17.05 -57.31
N CYS A 250 -0.76 17.31 -56.10
CA CYS A 250 -1.29 18.61 -55.70
C CYS A 250 -0.14 19.60 -55.54
N SER A 251 -0.02 20.56 -56.46
CA SER A 251 0.85 21.71 -56.35
C SER A 251 0.30 22.64 -55.29
N TRP A 252 1.07 22.85 -54.24
CA TRP A 252 0.82 23.92 -53.27
C TRP A 252 1.45 25.22 -53.83
N SER A 253 0.62 26.14 -54.31
CA SER A 253 1.01 27.50 -54.61
C SER A 253 1.13 28.32 -53.31
N HIS A 254 2.33 28.84 -53.04
CA HIS A 254 2.56 29.90 -52.08
C HIS A 254 1.73 31.12 -52.46
N ALA A 255 0.86 31.58 -51.60
CA ALA A 255 0.35 32.95 -51.58
C ALA A 255 1.11 33.69 -50.47
N SER A 256 2.06 34.52 -50.91
CA SER A 256 2.52 35.72 -50.18
C SER A 256 1.44 36.75 -50.32
N ASP A 257 1.05 37.40 -49.21
CA ASP A 257 0.68 38.81 -49.20
C ASP A 257 0.21 39.26 -47.80
N GLY A 258 0.79 40.41 -47.38
CA GLY A 258 0.22 41.35 -46.40
C GLY A 258 0.84 41.40 -45.03
#